data_975944ce7c90eff05fadcedc60139d33
#
_entry.id   975944ce7c90eff05fadcedc60139d33
#
_cell.length_a   1.000
_cell.length_b   1.000
_cell.length_c   1.000
_cell.angle_alpha   90.00
_cell.angle_beta   90.00
_cell.angle_gamma   90.00
#
_symmetry.space_group_name_H-M   'P 1'
#
loop_
_entity.id
_entity.type
_entity.pdbx_description
1 polymer ?
#
loop_
_entity_poly.entity_id
_entity_poly.type
_entity_poly.pdbx_seq_one_letter_code
_entity_poly.pdbx_strand_id
1 'polypeptide(L)'
;MAALADAQRVLTAKGYAITKASLTDQQITKLRKDLTMKPQDHFAKGAESFPIYYESKTRFYVPRHWGRKTFGEPELSVVPDGLPFSPAIRFRTTFPPHAFQTEIMETFLTTGANGLICVPCGYGKTFMALHLAVTLGKRFLIVVDKEFLMNQWKAEIENFIEGATVGILQADVCQVGTDTITHEYSLADLKQMAKDAHVKVTGTKEVLQQRLQEAGIDITPPKTVKQYDITICMIQTICRQEYPEGFFSDYGFTIFDECHHLGASYFCKALRTIQTKSMLGLSATPDRDDGMSCIFEYFLGEAVYKNTQRAPDKDAVVKAIWFHSDDPIYAEVPVNYRGETVTATLLNNVSGFEPRNRKILDVMEEYIRDPNRFILVISDRISQLEWFETALKAAYPEYVVGYYIGGMKQTVLDENAEKCQLLLATYQMVAEGFSVKKLNTIVLMTPRKKVEQASGRIFRERINERKVAPHIIDIIDSHDCHKRRWTVRQKFYKDSQYTIQHIDRPKPKKELSMDQPLFNFMKK
;
A
#
# COMPACT_ATOMS: atom_id res chain seq x y z
N MET A 1 6.11 13.81 37.55
CA MET A 1 4.93 14.62 37.15
C MET A 1 5.24 16.14 37.17
N ALA A 2 5.97 16.68 38.15
CA ALA A 2 6.30 18.12 38.16
C ALA A 2 7.08 18.58 36.90
N ALA A 3 8.13 17.88 36.49
CA ALA A 3 8.92 18.21 35.31
C ALA A 3 8.11 18.25 34.00
N LEU A 4 7.00 17.50 33.94
CA LEU A 4 6.10 17.48 32.77
C LEU A 4 5.21 18.74 32.72
N ALA A 5 4.87 19.30 33.88
CA ALA A 5 4.04 20.51 34.00
C ALA A 5 4.82 21.76 33.58
N ASP A 6 6.11 21.81 33.90
CA ASP A 6 6.97 22.97 33.68
C ASP A 6 7.60 23.02 32.29
N ALA A 7 7.77 21.86 31.62
CA ALA A 7 8.37 21.81 30.29
C ALA A 7 7.45 22.43 29.22
N GLN A 8 8.00 23.37 28.46
CA GLN A 8 7.26 24.06 27.39
C GLN A 8 7.07 23.18 26.15
N ARG A 9 8.02 22.31 25.86
CA ARG A 9 8.08 21.44 24.68
C ARG A 9 8.33 20.01 25.10
N VAL A 10 7.33 19.15 24.86
CA VAL A 10 7.38 17.74 25.30
C VAL A 10 7.00 16.84 24.14
N LEU A 11 7.78 15.79 23.87
CA LEU A 11 7.37 14.75 22.97
C LEU A 11 6.52 13.71 23.73
N THR A 12 5.28 13.52 23.27
CA THR A 12 4.29 12.65 23.92
C THR A 12 3.73 11.62 22.94
N ALA A 13 2.96 10.65 23.43
CA ALA A 13 2.18 9.73 22.59
C ALA A 13 1.07 10.43 21.77
N LYS A 14 0.81 11.73 21.99
CA LYS A 14 -0.11 12.55 21.19
C LYS A 14 0.62 13.42 20.14
N GLY A 15 1.93 13.32 20.08
CA GLY A 15 2.80 14.14 19.22
C GLY A 15 3.69 15.11 20.00
N TYR A 16 4.23 16.10 19.31
CA TYR A 16 5.05 17.13 19.91
C TYR A 16 4.14 18.19 20.55
N ALA A 17 4.14 18.24 21.88
CA ALA A 17 3.29 19.12 22.67
C ALA A 17 4.01 20.45 22.96
N ILE A 18 3.32 21.58 22.72
CA ILE A 18 3.83 22.94 22.94
C ILE A 18 2.86 23.69 23.84
N THR A 19 3.36 24.33 24.89
CA THR A 19 2.53 25.16 25.76
C THR A 19 2.09 26.43 25.04
N LYS A 20 0.81 26.74 25.01
CA LYS A 20 0.28 27.93 24.32
C LYS A 20 0.87 29.23 24.84
N ALA A 21 1.10 29.33 26.15
CA ALA A 21 1.69 30.51 26.79
C ALA A 21 3.13 30.82 26.32
N SER A 22 3.83 29.84 25.70
CA SER A 22 5.15 30.04 25.13
C SER A 22 5.13 30.53 23.69
N LEU A 23 3.96 30.67 23.07
CA LEU A 23 3.79 31.07 21.67
C LEU A 23 3.20 32.48 21.54
N THR A 24 3.69 33.24 20.58
CA THR A 24 3.07 34.50 20.18
C THR A 24 1.82 34.25 19.31
N ASP A 25 0.93 35.22 19.20
CA ASP A 25 -0.26 35.13 18.35
C ASP A 25 0.07 34.87 16.88
N GLN A 26 1.19 35.44 16.41
CA GLN A 26 1.68 35.20 15.05
C GLN A 26 2.12 33.76 14.86
N GLN A 27 2.81 33.15 15.84
CA GLN A 27 3.23 31.77 15.79
C GLN A 27 2.00 30.80 15.84
N ILE A 28 1.01 31.14 16.66
CA ILE A 28 -0.25 30.36 16.73
C ILE A 28 -0.99 30.40 15.38
N THR A 29 -1.13 31.58 14.79
CA THR A 29 -1.77 31.76 13.49
C THR A 29 -1.05 30.99 12.39
N LYS A 30 0.30 31.08 12.37
CA LYS A 30 1.13 30.33 11.43
C LYS A 30 1.00 28.82 11.62
N LEU A 31 1.07 28.31 12.86
CA LEU A 31 0.91 26.90 13.18
C LEU A 31 -0.42 26.36 12.66
N ARG A 32 -1.52 27.06 12.95
CA ARG A 32 -2.85 26.65 12.47
C ARG A 32 -2.93 26.64 10.94
N LYS A 33 -2.35 27.64 10.28
CA LYS A 33 -2.30 27.74 8.83
C LYS A 33 -1.47 26.58 8.22
N ASP A 34 -0.26 26.37 8.72
CA ASP A 34 0.69 25.38 8.17
C ASP A 34 0.23 23.94 8.37
N LEU A 35 -0.53 23.69 9.46
CA LEU A 35 -1.03 22.34 9.81
C LEU A 35 -2.52 22.14 9.49
N THR A 36 -3.16 23.05 8.75
CA THR A 36 -4.47 22.85 8.14
C THR A 36 -4.29 22.51 6.67
N MET A 37 -4.41 21.23 6.36
CA MET A 37 -4.15 20.68 5.03
C MET A 37 -5.34 20.88 4.11
N LYS A 38 -5.07 21.20 2.84
CA LYS A 38 -6.08 21.28 1.78
C LYS A 38 -5.56 20.57 0.55
N PRO A 39 -6.16 19.44 0.14
CA PRO A 39 -5.77 18.73 -1.06
C PRO A 39 -5.86 19.61 -2.31
N GLN A 40 -4.81 19.60 -3.12
CA GLN A 40 -4.79 20.27 -4.42
C GLN A 40 -5.28 19.30 -5.50
N ASP A 41 -6.56 18.99 -5.48
CA ASP A 41 -7.13 18.15 -6.52
C ASP A 41 -7.78 19.01 -7.60
N HIS A 42 -7.24 18.92 -8.82
CA HIS A 42 -7.80 19.60 -9.99
C HIS A 42 -9.20 19.09 -10.35
N PHE A 43 -9.61 17.93 -9.85
CA PHE A 43 -10.87 17.28 -10.14
C PHE A 43 -11.93 17.39 -9.02
N ALA A 44 -11.51 17.60 -7.78
CA ALA A 44 -12.39 17.76 -6.62
C ALA A 44 -12.53 19.24 -6.24
N LYS A 45 -13.36 19.98 -6.98
CA LYS A 45 -13.80 21.32 -6.52
C LYS A 45 -14.63 21.13 -5.24
N GLY A 46 -14.03 21.39 -4.07
CA GLY A 46 -14.71 21.32 -2.79
C GLY A 46 -14.07 20.42 -1.75
N ALA A 47 -12.82 19.95 -1.96
CA ALA A 47 -12.09 19.25 -0.90
C ALA A 47 -11.98 20.15 0.33
N GLU A 48 -12.59 19.70 1.45
CA GLU A 48 -12.52 20.42 2.72
C GLU A 48 -11.11 20.38 3.30
N SER A 49 -10.73 21.47 3.93
CA SER A 49 -9.49 21.55 4.67
C SER A 49 -9.65 20.83 6.02
N PHE A 50 -8.60 20.18 6.49
CA PHE A 50 -8.60 19.44 7.76
C PHE A 50 -7.32 19.69 8.56
N PRO A 51 -7.42 19.78 9.90
CA PRO A 51 -6.24 19.97 10.75
C PRO A 51 -5.54 18.63 11.00
N ILE A 52 -4.20 18.66 10.99
CA ILE A 52 -3.36 17.52 11.39
C ILE A 52 -2.72 17.70 12.75
N TYR A 53 -3.26 18.57 13.59
CA TYR A 53 -2.86 18.84 14.96
C TYR A 53 -4.07 18.69 15.92
N TYR A 54 -3.78 18.59 17.22
CA TYR A 54 -4.76 18.73 18.28
C TYR A 54 -4.51 19.99 19.07
N GLU A 55 -5.58 20.51 19.66
CA GLU A 55 -5.52 21.69 20.52
C GLU A 55 -6.28 21.41 21.83
N SER A 56 -5.58 21.53 22.96
CA SER A 56 -6.19 21.53 24.28
C SER A 56 -6.33 22.96 24.81
N LYS A 57 -6.84 23.12 26.01
CA LYS A 57 -6.91 24.44 26.65
C LYS A 57 -5.52 25.09 26.80
N THR A 58 -4.49 24.31 27.10
CA THR A 58 -3.15 24.81 27.45
C THR A 58 -2.05 24.47 26.44
N ARG A 59 -2.25 23.49 25.55
CA ARG A 59 -1.20 23.00 24.66
C ARG A 59 -1.72 22.75 23.25
N PHE A 60 -0.81 22.90 22.26
CA PHE A 60 -0.93 22.31 20.94
C PHE A 60 -0.17 20.99 20.90
N TYR A 61 -0.71 20.00 20.18
CA TYR A 61 -0.07 18.72 19.85
C TYR A 61 0.08 18.64 18.34
N VAL A 62 1.30 18.77 17.86
CA VAL A 62 1.62 18.83 16.42
C VAL A 62 2.40 17.60 15.99
N PRO A 63 2.47 17.31 14.67
CA PRO A 63 3.32 16.24 14.16
C PRO A 63 4.77 16.38 14.64
N ARG A 64 5.38 15.26 15.07
CA ARG A 64 6.65 15.30 15.83
C ARG A 64 7.81 15.91 15.06
N HIS A 65 7.96 15.61 13.76
CA HIS A 65 9.08 16.12 12.97
C HIS A 65 8.84 17.57 12.53
N TRP A 66 7.58 17.94 12.25
CA TRP A 66 7.25 19.35 12.04
C TRP A 66 7.52 20.20 13.28
N GLY A 67 7.15 19.68 14.45
CA GLY A 67 7.40 20.34 15.74
C GLY A 67 8.89 20.55 16.01
N ARG A 68 9.70 19.50 15.83
CA ARG A 68 11.16 19.57 15.94
C ARG A 68 11.79 20.57 14.98
N LYS A 69 11.38 20.54 13.71
CA LYS A 69 11.88 21.46 12.68
C LYS A 69 11.52 22.91 12.95
N THR A 70 10.35 23.17 13.55
CA THR A 70 9.83 24.52 13.76
C THR A 70 10.26 25.12 15.11
N PHE A 71 10.31 24.32 16.17
CA PHE A 71 10.53 24.77 17.54
C PHE A 71 11.78 24.17 18.20
N GLY A 72 12.54 23.35 17.49
CA GLY A 72 13.73 22.66 18.00
C GLY A 72 13.41 21.37 18.74
N GLU A 73 14.43 20.75 19.36
CA GLU A 73 14.26 19.49 20.10
C GLU A 73 13.37 19.70 21.33
N PRO A 74 12.57 18.68 21.69
CA PRO A 74 11.76 18.74 22.91
C PRO A 74 12.67 18.72 24.15
N GLU A 75 12.26 19.43 25.19
CA GLU A 75 12.95 19.45 26.49
C GLU A 75 12.85 18.10 27.21
N LEU A 76 11.75 17.39 26.94
CA LEU A 76 11.47 16.09 27.55
C LEU A 76 10.74 15.19 26.53
N SER A 77 11.07 13.90 26.54
CA SER A 77 10.30 12.87 25.83
C SER A 77 9.68 11.89 26.83
N VAL A 78 8.37 11.73 26.72
CA VAL A 78 7.58 10.76 27.53
C VAL A 78 6.92 9.71 26.63
N VAL A 79 7.39 9.58 25.39
CA VAL A 79 6.95 8.48 24.52
C VAL A 79 7.47 7.17 25.07
N PRO A 80 6.60 6.16 25.28
CA PRO A 80 7.02 4.85 25.78
C PRO A 80 8.08 4.20 24.89
N ASP A 81 9.06 3.56 25.52
CA ASP A 81 10.11 2.81 24.83
C ASP A 81 9.58 1.51 24.18
N GLY A 82 8.40 1.08 24.57
CA GLY A 82 7.87 -0.23 24.25
C GLY A 82 8.57 -1.37 25.01
N LEU A 83 7.89 -2.48 25.08
CA LEU A 83 8.42 -3.69 25.70
C LEU A 83 9.45 -4.37 24.79
N PRO A 84 10.50 -4.99 25.36
CA PRO A 84 11.45 -5.77 24.58
C PRO A 84 10.77 -7.01 23.99
N PHE A 85 11.32 -7.53 22.91
CA PHE A 85 11.02 -8.87 22.42
C PHE A 85 11.35 -9.95 23.44
N SER A 86 10.66 -11.08 23.33
CA SER A 86 11.11 -12.31 23.95
C SER A 86 12.54 -12.66 23.47
N PRO A 87 13.43 -13.13 24.34
CA PRO A 87 14.78 -13.56 23.94
C PRO A 87 14.79 -14.70 22.91
N ALA A 88 13.67 -15.38 22.72
CA ALA A 88 13.50 -16.43 21.71
C ALA A 88 13.33 -15.90 20.28
N ILE A 89 12.98 -14.61 20.12
CA ILE A 89 12.73 -14.03 18.80
C ILE A 89 14.05 -13.78 18.06
N ARG A 90 14.16 -14.33 16.86
CA ARG A 90 15.35 -14.22 16.01
C ARG A 90 14.95 -13.95 14.58
N PHE A 91 15.81 -13.18 13.88
CA PHE A 91 15.68 -13.01 12.44
C PHE A 91 16.29 -14.22 11.73
N ARG A 92 15.47 -14.91 10.93
CA ARG A 92 15.86 -16.08 10.16
C ARG A 92 16.16 -15.63 8.73
N THR A 93 17.41 -15.77 8.31
CA THR A 93 17.78 -15.55 6.90
C THR A 93 18.85 -16.53 6.49
N THR A 94 18.71 -17.08 5.30
CA THR A 94 19.74 -17.90 4.66
C THR A 94 20.67 -17.06 3.78
N PHE A 95 20.28 -15.81 3.51
CA PHE A 95 21.03 -14.91 2.65
C PHE A 95 21.33 -13.60 3.38
N PRO A 96 22.58 -13.10 3.30
CA PRO A 96 22.88 -11.77 3.80
C PRO A 96 22.12 -10.71 3.02
N PRO A 97 21.80 -9.57 3.64
CA PRO A 97 21.22 -8.44 2.91
C PRO A 97 22.18 -7.97 1.82
N HIS A 98 21.65 -7.43 0.74
CA HIS A 98 22.48 -6.76 -0.26
C HIS A 98 23.15 -5.52 0.33
N ALA A 99 24.32 -5.14 -0.20
CA ALA A 99 25.10 -4.01 0.31
C ALA A 99 24.25 -2.70 0.41
N PHE A 100 23.44 -2.42 -0.58
CA PHE A 100 22.54 -1.25 -0.56
C PHE A 100 21.45 -1.35 0.53
N GLN A 101 20.96 -2.56 0.84
CA GLN A 101 19.98 -2.76 1.92
C GLN A 101 20.62 -2.53 3.28
N THR A 102 21.85 -3.00 3.45
CA THR A 102 22.64 -2.76 4.68
C THR A 102 22.85 -1.26 4.91
N GLU A 103 23.30 -0.52 3.86
CA GLU A 103 23.48 0.92 3.93
C GLU A 103 22.19 1.66 4.32
N ILE A 104 21.06 1.28 3.71
CA ILE A 104 19.76 1.88 4.03
C ILE A 104 19.37 1.63 5.50
N MET A 105 19.52 0.39 5.96
CA MET A 105 19.18 0.01 7.34
C MET A 105 20.08 0.70 8.37
N GLU A 106 21.39 0.76 8.12
CA GLU A 106 22.34 1.48 8.97
C GLU A 106 22.02 2.98 9.03
N THR A 107 21.72 3.58 7.88
CA THR A 107 21.32 4.99 7.81
C THR A 107 20.06 5.24 8.64
N PHE A 108 19.04 4.38 8.54
CA PHE A 108 17.82 4.50 9.34
C PHE A 108 18.10 4.44 10.84
N LEU A 109 18.93 3.50 11.28
CA LEU A 109 19.27 3.35 12.69
C LEU A 109 20.09 4.54 13.23
N THR A 110 21.04 5.04 12.45
CA THR A 110 21.94 6.15 12.87
C THR A 110 21.23 7.50 12.85
N THR A 111 20.17 7.67 12.05
CA THR A 111 19.36 8.90 12.01
C THR A 111 18.23 8.93 13.05
N GLY A 112 18.26 8.07 14.05
CA GLY A 112 17.32 8.04 15.17
C GLY A 112 16.11 7.14 14.97
N ALA A 113 16.19 6.19 14.03
CA ALA A 113 15.18 5.17 13.75
C ALA A 113 13.77 5.74 13.46
N ASN A 114 13.72 6.86 12.76
CA ASN A 114 12.49 7.48 12.27
C ASN A 114 12.71 7.97 10.83
N GLY A 115 11.72 7.82 9.97
CA GLY A 115 11.77 8.33 8.60
C GLY A 115 11.16 7.38 7.58
N LEU A 116 11.41 7.67 6.31
CA LEU A 116 10.86 6.93 5.19
C LEU A 116 11.95 6.16 4.45
N ILE A 117 11.64 4.93 4.05
CA ILE A 117 12.44 4.17 3.08
C ILE A 117 11.64 4.07 1.79
N CYS A 118 12.10 4.80 0.77
CA CYS A 118 11.43 4.90 -0.51
C CYS A 118 12.25 4.20 -1.58
N VAL A 119 11.89 2.93 -1.87
CA VAL A 119 12.54 2.10 -2.88
C VAL A 119 11.51 1.40 -3.77
N PRO A 120 11.86 1.05 -5.01
CA PRO A 120 10.95 0.38 -5.95
C PRO A 120 10.39 -0.93 -5.39
N CYS A 121 9.28 -1.40 -5.98
CA CYS A 121 8.77 -2.74 -5.71
C CYS A 121 9.84 -3.80 -6.05
N GLY A 122 9.98 -4.82 -5.20
CA GLY A 122 10.96 -5.90 -5.38
C GLY A 122 12.34 -5.63 -4.78
N TYR A 123 12.61 -4.45 -4.21
CA TYR A 123 13.89 -4.11 -3.57
C TYR A 123 14.00 -4.56 -2.12
N GLY A 124 13.04 -5.37 -1.63
CA GLY A 124 13.09 -5.95 -0.28
C GLY A 124 12.66 -5.01 0.83
N LYS A 125 11.69 -4.11 0.59
CA LYS A 125 11.13 -3.22 1.64
C LYS A 125 10.74 -3.99 2.89
N THR A 126 9.95 -5.06 2.74
CA THR A 126 9.46 -5.91 3.82
C THR A 126 10.60 -6.58 4.58
N PHE A 127 11.58 -7.12 3.85
CA PHE A 127 12.79 -7.71 4.43
C PHE A 127 13.55 -6.71 5.31
N MET A 128 13.84 -5.51 4.76
CA MET A 128 14.55 -4.46 5.51
C MET A 128 13.77 -4.02 6.75
N ALA A 129 12.46 -3.84 6.64
CA ALA A 129 11.61 -3.42 7.74
C ALA A 129 11.56 -4.46 8.88
N LEU A 130 11.43 -5.75 8.55
CA LEU A 130 11.47 -6.84 9.54
C LEU A 130 12.86 -6.99 10.18
N HIS A 131 13.93 -6.84 9.39
CA HIS A 131 15.29 -6.87 9.91
C HIS A 131 15.52 -5.70 10.89
N LEU A 132 15.10 -4.48 10.54
CA LEU A 132 15.15 -3.31 11.42
C LEU A 132 14.36 -3.53 12.72
N ALA A 133 13.15 -4.11 12.62
CA ALA A 133 12.30 -4.39 13.77
C ALA A 133 13.00 -5.34 14.78
N VAL A 134 13.60 -6.42 14.29
CA VAL A 134 14.35 -7.36 15.14
C VAL A 134 15.61 -6.71 15.70
N THR A 135 16.32 -5.88 14.90
CA THR A 135 17.51 -5.14 15.35
C THR A 135 17.18 -4.15 16.47
N LEU A 136 16.04 -3.47 16.40
CA LEU A 136 15.56 -2.58 17.47
C LEU A 136 15.14 -3.35 18.73
N GLY A 137 14.83 -4.63 18.62
CA GLY A 137 14.57 -5.52 19.75
C GLY A 137 13.32 -5.17 20.57
N LYS A 138 12.36 -4.47 19.97
CA LYS A 138 11.12 -4.00 20.62
C LYS A 138 9.91 -4.61 19.95
N ARG A 139 8.83 -4.83 20.72
CA ARG A 139 7.52 -5.15 20.14
C ARG A 139 7.14 -4.08 19.13
N PHE A 140 6.53 -4.49 18.01
CA PHE A 140 6.23 -3.56 16.95
C PHE A 140 4.85 -3.76 16.31
N LEU A 141 4.37 -2.68 15.70
CA LEU A 141 3.14 -2.63 14.94
C LEU A 141 3.45 -2.57 13.45
N ILE A 142 2.60 -3.18 12.65
CA ILE A 142 2.58 -3.03 11.19
C ILE A 142 1.20 -2.50 10.80
N VAL A 143 1.16 -1.34 10.16
CA VAL A 143 -0.09 -0.71 9.73
C VAL A 143 -0.23 -0.87 8.23
N VAL A 144 -1.33 -1.48 7.80
CA VAL A 144 -1.67 -1.75 6.40
C VAL A 144 -3.08 -1.25 6.08
N ASP A 145 -3.35 -0.97 4.83
CA ASP A 145 -4.66 -0.47 4.38
C ASP A 145 -5.56 -1.55 3.74
N LYS A 146 -5.02 -2.76 3.50
CA LYS A 146 -5.73 -3.86 2.83
C LYS A 146 -5.45 -5.21 3.45
N GLU A 147 -6.47 -6.05 3.44
CA GLU A 147 -6.43 -7.38 4.04
C GLU A 147 -5.37 -8.30 3.39
N PHE A 148 -5.21 -8.24 2.07
CA PHE A 148 -4.19 -9.05 1.41
C PHE A 148 -2.76 -8.62 1.80
N LEU A 149 -2.51 -7.31 2.08
CA LEU A 149 -1.22 -6.86 2.62
C LEU A 149 -1.00 -7.43 4.03
N MET A 150 -2.06 -7.47 4.85
CA MET A 150 -2.01 -8.11 6.17
C MET A 150 -1.59 -9.58 6.05
N ASN A 151 -2.20 -10.32 5.13
CA ASN A 151 -1.86 -11.73 4.89
C ASN A 151 -0.42 -11.89 4.35
N GLN A 152 0.00 -10.99 3.46
CA GLN A 152 1.38 -10.97 2.97
C GLN A 152 2.38 -10.71 4.10
N TRP A 153 2.14 -9.70 4.94
CA TRP A 153 3.01 -9.42 6.08
C TRP A 153 3.07 -10.59 7.05
N LYS A 154 1.94 -11.27 7.29
CA LYS A 154 1.89 -12.47 8.13
C LYS A 154 2.79 -13.57 7.58
N ALA A 155 2.69 -13.88 6.28
CA ALA A 155 3.54 -14.86 5.62
C ALA A 155 5.03 -14.47 5.65
N GLU A 156 5.36 -13.20 5.44
CA GLU A 156 6.75 -12.72 5.50
C GLU A 156 7.31 -12.76 6.94
N ILE A 157 6.50 -12.49 7.96
CA ILE A 157 6.89 -12.67 9.35
C ILE A 157 7.19 -14.14 9.64
N GLU A 158 6.32 -15.06 9.21
CA GLU A 158 6.53 -16.51 9.37
C GLU A 158 7.81 -16.98 8.67
N ASN A 159 8.17 -16.36 7.53
CA ASN A 159 9.39 -16.68 6.79
C ASN A 159 10.65 -16.14 7.45
N PHE A 160 10.63 -14.92 7.99
CA PHE A 160 11.83 -14.20 8.42
C PHE A 160 11.99 -14.11 9.95
N ILE A 161 10.94 -14.31 10.74
CA ILE A 161 11.01 -14.16 12.20
C ILE A 161 10.60 -15.47 12.86
N GLU A 162 11.47 -15.97 13.73
CA GLU A 162 11.22 -17.16 14.54
C GLU A 162 10.86 -16.76 15.97
N GLY A 163 9.91 -17.49 16.56
CA GLY A 163 9.57 -17.36 17.98
C GLY A 163 8.62 -16.20 18.32
N ALA A 164 8.16 -15.40 17.34
CA ALA A 164 7.27 -14.29 17.59
C ALA A 164 5.79 -14.71 17.61
N THR A 165 5.02 -14.10 18.51
CA THR A 165 3.57 -14.20 18.54
C THR A 165 2.95 -13.05 17.79
N VAL A 166 2.20 -13.36 16.74
CA VAL A 166 1.54 -12.35 15.87
C VAL A 166 0.08 -12.18 16.25
N GLY A 167 -0.32 -10.93 16.51
CA GLY A 167 -1.70 -10.51 16.72
C GLY A 167 -2.25 -9.73 15.53
N ILE A 168 -3.57 -9.56 15.51
CA ILE A 168 -4.30 -8.82 14.48
C ILE A 168 -5.22 -7.79 15.14
N LEU A 169 -5.24 -6.58 14.58
CA LEU A 169 -6.21 -5.53 14.89
C LEU A 169 -7.03 -5.22 13.64
N GLN A 170 -8.20 -5.87 13.53
CA GLN A 170 -9.09 -5.75 12.37
C GLN A 170 -10.55 -5.90 12.80
N ALA A 171 -11.40 -4.93 12.49
CA ALA A 171 -12.80 -4.92 12.85
C ALA A 171 -13.00 -5.24 14.35
N ASP A 172 -13.64 -6.36 14.68
CA ASP A 172 -13.89 -6.80 16.05
C ASP A 172 -12.75 -7.63 16.65
N VAL A 173 -11.73 -7.98 15.84
CA VAL A 173 -10.55 -8.71 16.32
C VAL A 173 -9.54 -7.72 16.89
N CYS A 174 -9.26 -7.85 18.19
CA CYS A 174 -8.34 -6.99 18.92
C CYS A 174 -7.29 -7.83 19.66
N GLN A 175 -6.18 -8.10 19.00
CA GLN A 175 -5.04 -8.88 19.52
C GLN A 175 -3.82 -7.95 19.66
N VAL A 176 -3.84 -7.12 20.70
CA VAL A 176 -2.86 -6.05 20.93
C VAL A 176 -2.27 -6.18 22.34
N GLY A 177 -0.95 -6.11 22.46
CA GLY A 177 -0.23 -6.14 23.73
C GLY A 177 -0.39 -7.46 24.46
N THR A 178 -1.09 -7.46 25.60
CA THR A 178 -1.33 -8.66 26.42
C THR A 178 -2.83 -8.92 26.48
N ASP A 179 -3.23 -10.09 26.07
CA ASP A 179 -4.62 -10.54 26.10
C ASP A 179 -4.81 -11.65 27.13
N THR A 180 -5.92 -11.63 27.86
CA THR A 180 -6.29 -12.66 28.82
C THR A 180 -7.48 -13.44 28.27
N ILE A 181 -7.19 -14.56 27.63
CA ILE A 181 -8.20 -15.45 27.06
C ILE A 181 -8.77 -16.32 28.16
N THR A 182 -10.07 -16.17 28.44
CA THR A 182 -10.80 -17.03 29.34
C THR A 182 -11.36 -18.21 28.55
N HIS A 183 -10.91 -19.42 28.87
CA HIS A 183 -11.36 -20.65 28.21
C HIS A 183 -12.61 -21.16 28.90
N GLU A 184 -13.79 -20.92 28.35
CA GLU A 184 -15.02 -21.51 28.87
C GLU A 184 -14.97 -23.03 28.79
N TYR A 185 -15.37 -23.70 29.88
CA TYR A 185 -15.52 -25.15 29.86
C TYR A 185 -16.62 -25.57 28.86
N SER A 186 -16.30 -26.52 28.01
CA SER A 186 -17.28 -27.16 27.15
C SER A 186 -18.23 -28.05 27.98
N LEU A 187 -19.36 -28.44 27.39
CA LEU A 187 -20.27 -29.39 28.04
C LEU A 187 -19.57 -30.73 28.32
N ALA A 188 -18.62 -31.13 27.45
CA ALA A 188 -17.84 -32.34 27.63
C ALA A 188 -16.89 -32.24 28.83
N ASP A 189 -16.21 -31.10 28.97
CA ASP A 189 -15.31 -30.83 30.12
C ASP A 189 -16.08 -30.86 31.45
N LEU A 190 -17.23 -30.20 31.51
CA LEU A 190 -18.08 -30.19 32.71
C LEU A 190 -18.64 -31.57 33.05
N LYS A 191 -18.99 -32.39 32.05
CA LYS A 191 -19.37 -33.79 32.26
C LYS A 191 -18.23 -34.62 32.79
N GLN A 192 -17.02 -34.42 32.29
CA GLN A 192 -15.86 -35.11 32.80
C GLN A 192 -15.52 -34.72 34.22
N MET A 193 -15.53 -33.42 34.52
CA MET A 193 -15.35 -32.89 35.89
C MET A 193 -16.43 -33.44 36.87
N ALA A 194 -17.70 -33.50 36.42
CA ALA A 194 -18.78 -34.07 37.23
C ALA A 194 -18.59 -35.57 37.48
N LYS A 195 -18.05 -36.32 36.51
CA LYS A 195 -17.74 -37.74 36.66
C LYS A 195 -16.59 -37.93 37.64
N ASP A 196 -15.53 -37.13 37.54
CA ASP A 196 -14.36 -37.21 38.43
C ASP A 196 -14.72 -36.80 39.86
N ALA A 197 -15.64 -35.87 40.01
CA ALA A 197 -16.18 -35.45 41.30
C ALA A 197 -17.30 -36.32 41.84
N HIS A 198 -17.66 -37.43 41.17
CA HIS A 198 -18.79 -38.30 41.54
C HIS A 198 -20.16 -37.59 41.61
N VAL A 199 -20.33 -36.54 40.82
CA VAL A 199 -21.58 -35.77 40.74
C VAL A 199 -22.40 -36.23 39.52
N LYS A 200 -23.71 -36.06 39.55
CA LYS A 200 -24.60 -36.46 38.43
C LYS A 200 -24.26 -35.76 37.14
N VAL A 201 -23.88 -36.50 36.10
CA VAL A 201 -23.35 -36.01 34.78
C VAL A 201 -24.42 -35.59 33.76
N THR A 202 -25.71 -35.71 34.09
CA THR A 202 -26.82 -35.37 33.18
C THR A 202 -27.31 -33.94 33.45
N GLY A 203 -27.63 -33.19 32.40
CA GLY A 203 -28.16 -31.81 32.48
C GLY A 203 -27.55 -30.89 31.45
N THR A 204 -28.03 -29.64 31.42
CA THR A 204 -27.45 -28.56 30.62
C THR A 204 -26.13 -28.08 31.21
N LYS A 205 -25.42 -27.21 30.50
CA LYS A 205 -24.13 -26.62 30.93
C LYS A 205 -24.30 -25.92 32.30
N GLU A 206 -25.34 -25.15 32.44
CA GLU A 206 -25.67 -24.38 33.68
C GLU A 206 -25.94 -25.31 34.85
N VAL A 207 -26.71 -26.37 34.64
CA VAL A 207 -27.04 -27.36 35.69
C VAL A 207 -25.81 -28.10 36.17
N LEU A 208 -24.90 -28.45 35.28
CA LEU A 208 -23.65 -29.08 35.64
C LEU A 208 -22.71 -28.12 36.39
N GLN A 209 -22.62 -26.86 35.95
CA GLN A 209 -21.87 -25.83 36.65
C GLN A 209 -22.36 -25.63 38.07
N GLN A 210 -23.70 -25.50 38.26
CA GLN A 210 -24.27 -25.35 39.59
C GLN A 210 -23.94 -26.54 40.51
N ARG A 211 -24.10 -27.77 40.02
CA ARG A 211 -23.81 -28.98 40.83
C ARG A 211 -22.33 -29.12 41.19
N LEU A 212 -21.43 -28.76 40.28
CA LEU A 212 -19.99 -28.76 40.55
C LEU A 212 -19.65 -27.71 41.64
N GLN A 213 -20.25 -26.52 41.56
CA GLN A 213 -20.11 -25.48 42.60
C GLN A 213 -20.64 -25.93 43.96
N GLU A 214 -21.83 -26.52 44.00
CA GLU A 214 -22.44 -27.08 45.22
C GLU A 214 -21.59 -28.22 45.83
N ALA A 215 -20.87 -28.95 44.97
CA ALA A 215 -19.89 -29.99 45.37
C ALA A 215 -18.51 -29.42 45.79
N GLY A 216 -18.34 -28.10 45.79
CA GLY A 216 -17.09 -27.44 46.17
C GLY A 216 -15.99 -27.53 45.10
N ILE A 217 -16.33 -27.89 43.88
CA ILE A 217 -15.36 -27.95 42.77
C ILE A 217 -15.19 -26.57 42.18
N ASP A 218 -13.94 -26.13 42.08
CA ASP A 218 -13.61 -24.87 41.39
C ASP A 218 -13.83 -25.01 39.90
N ILE A 219 -14.82 -24.29 39.39
CA ILE A 219 -15.17 -24.18 37.98
C ILE A 219 -14.77 -22.80 37.43
N THR A 220 -13.84 -22.11 38.06
CA THR A 220 -13.31 -20.86 37.52
C THR A 220 -12.65 -21.17 36.16
N PRO A 221 -13.11 -20.54 35.07
CA PRO A 221 -12.58 -20.82 33.78
C PRO A 221 -11.07 -20.57 33.75
N PRO A 222 -10.25 -21.49 33.19
CA PRO A 222 -8.81 -21.27 33.07
C PRO A 222 -8.54 -20.07 32.20
N LYS A 223 -7.62 -19.24 32.64
CA LYS A 223 -7.18 -18.04 31.90
C LYS A 223 -5.79 -18.28 31.33
N THR A 224 -5.67 -18.07 30.03
CA THR A 224 -4.37 -18.06 29.36
C THR A 224 -3.99 -16.63 29.02
N VAL A 225 -2.84 -16.20 29.51
CA VAL A 225 -2.28 -14.89 29.13
C VAL A 225 -1.50 -15.06 27.83
N LYS A 226 -1.95 -14.40 26.77
CA LYS A 226 -1.26 -14.39 25.49
C LYS A 226 -0.67 -13.00 25.26
N GLN A 227 0.61 -12.97 24.95
CA GLN A 227 1.33 -11.73 24.65
C GLN A 227 1.63 -11.71 23.15
N TYR A 228 1.36 -10.56 22.50
CA TYR A 228 1.63 -10.36 21.09
C TYR A 228 2.88 -9.50 20.93
N ASP A 229 3.91 -10.08 20.32
CA ASP A 229 5.17 -9.38 20.03
C ASP A 229 5.03 -8.45 18.84
N ILE A 230 4.21 -8.87 17.89
CA ILE A 230 3.94 -8.16 16.64
C ILE A 230 2.42 -8.06 16.49
N THR A 231 1.89 -6.88 16.18
CA THR A 231 0.47 -6.76 15.79
C THR A 231 0.35 -6.10 14.43
N ILE A 232 -0.37 -6.77 13.51
CA ILE A 232 -0.70 -6.21 12.19
C ILE A 232 -2.07 -5.53 12.30
N CYS A 233 -2.09 -4.23 12.00
CA CYS A 233 -3.24 -3.37 12.21
C CYS A 233 -3.83 -2.91 10.87
N MET A 234 -5.15 -3.06 10.71
CA MET A 234 -5.87 -2.42 9.61
C MET A 234 -6.07 -0.94 9.91
N ILE A 235 -5.61 -0.07 9.01
CA ILE A 235 -5.72 1.38 9.19
C ILE A 235 -7.15 1.86 9.38
N GLN A 236 -8.12 1.22 8.71
CA GLN A 236 -9.55 1.54 8.84
C GLN A 236 -10.05 1.31 10.28
N THR A 237 -9.58 0.24 10.93
CA THR A 237 -9.93 -0.07 12.33
C THR A 237 -9.33 0.99 13.26
N ILE A 238 -8.06 1.34 13.06
CA ILE A 238 -7.41 2.41 13.83
C ILE A 238 -8.16 3.74 13.70
N CYS A 239 -8.63 4.07 12.50
CA CYS A 239 -9.30 5.33 12.23
C CYS A 239 -10.76 5.39 12.74
N ARG A 240 -11.44 4.25 12.84
CA ARG A 240 -12.85 4.18 13.27
C ARG A 240 -13.04 4.22 14.77
N GLN A 241 -12.11 3.64 15.52
CA GLN A 241 -12.20 3.46 16.95
C GLN A 241 -11.45 4.57 17.70
N GLU A 242 -11.85 4.79 18.94
CA GLU A 242 -11.08 5.56 19.91
C GLU A 242 -10.41 4.57 20.87
N TYR A 243 -9.15 4.82 21.18
CA TYR A 243 -8.35 3.96 22.04
C TYR A 243 -8.03 4.66 23.34
N PRO A 244 -8.06 3.95 24.48
CA PRO A 244 -7.65 4.51 25.76
C PRO A 244 -6.18 4.94 25.72
N GLU A 245 -5.82 5.89 26.56
CA GLU A 245 -4.44 6.37 26.65
C GLU A 245 -3.51 5.21 27.05
N GLY A 246 -2.40 5.07 26.33
CA GLY A 246 -1.45 3.98 26.55
C GLY A 246 -1.78 2.66 25.86
N PHE A 247 -2.87 2.57 25.09
CA PHE A 247 -3.27 1.31 24.43
C PHE A 247 -2.15 0.66 23.59
N PHE A 248 -1.33 1.46 22.94
CA PHE A 248 -0.20 1.00 22.12
C PHE A 248 1.15 1.15 22.84
N SER A 249 1.20 1.39 24.14
CA SER A 249 2.44 1.68 24.88
C SER A 249 3.43 0.51 24.96
N ASP A 250 2.94 -0.72 24.77
CA ASP A 250 3.79 -1.92 24.73
C ASP A 250 4.69 -1.99 23.50
N TYR A 251 4.37 -1.20 22.46
CA TYR A 251 5.10 -1.20 21.19
C TYR A 251 6.06 -0.02 21.11
N GLY A 252 7.32 -0.33 20.77
CA GLY A 252 8.39 0.70 20.63
C GLY A 252 8.64 1.11 19.19
N PHE A 253 8.14 0.33 18.21
CA PHE A 253 8.36 0.57 16.80
C PHE A 253 7.07 0.37 16.01
N THR A 254 6.85 1.17 14.96
CA THR A 254 5.72 1.03 14.03
C THR A 254 6.18 1.15 12.60
N ILE A 255 5.76 0.20 11.77
CA ILE A 255 5.95 0.19 10.33
C ILE A 255 4.63 0.58 9.67
N PHE A 256 4.63 1.62 8.84
CA PHE A 256 3.51 2.01 7.99
C PHE A 256 3.83 1.59 6.55
N ASP A 257 3.16 0.55 6.08
CA ASP A 257 3.32 0.11 4.69
C ASP A 257 2.49 0.97 3.76
N GLU A 258 2.99 1.18 2.53
CA GLU A 258 2.43 2.08 1.53
C GLU A 258 2.00 3.43 2.12
N CYS A 259 2.90 4.04 2.90
CA CYS A 259 2.65 5.22 3.72
C CYS A 259 2.12 6.44 2.93
N HIS A 260 2.22 6.44 1.60
CA HIS A 260 1.63 7.47 0.75
C HIS A 260 0.09 7.54 0.86
N HIS A 261 -0.59 6.48 1.30
CA HIS A 261 -2.02 6.50 1.59
C HIS A 261 -2.36 7.34 2.83
N LEU A 262 -1.43 7.49 3.78
CA LEU A 262 -1.62 8.25 5.02
C LEU A 262 -1.86 9.76 4.82
N GLY A 263 -1.53 10.29 3.65
CA GLY A 263 -1.82 11.68 3.27
C GLY A 263 -3.32 11.97 3.05
N ALA A 264 -4.19 10.98 3.00
CA ALA A 264 -5.64 11.19 2.93
C ALA A 264 -6.19 11.65 4.29
N SER A 265 -7.17 12.56 4.28
CA SER A 265 -7.73 13.19 5.49
C SER A 265 -8.20 12.17 6.55
N TYR A 266 -8.81 11.08 6.11
CA TYR A 266 -9.27 10.01 6.98
C TYR A 266 -8.10 9.20 7.57
N PHE A 267 -7.14 8.81 6.74
CA PHE A 267 -6.05 7.93 7.18
C PHE A 267 -4.96 8.62 7.99
N CYS A 268 -4.82 9.95 7.88
CA CYS A 268 -3.89 10.68 8.74
C CYS A 268 -4.27 10.60 10.23
N LYS A 269 -5.52 10.19 10.57
CA LYS A 269 -5.93 9.91 11.96
C LYS A 269 -5.07 8.80 12.58
N ALA A 270 -4.69 7.77 11.80
CA ALA A 270 -3.82 6.69 12.28
C ALA A 270 -2.45 7.21 12.76
N LEU A 271 -1.85 8.16 12.03
CA LEU A 271 -0.58 8.81 12.42
C LEU A 271 -0.67 9.58 13.74
N ARG A 272 -1.85 10.06 14.10
CA ARG A 272 -2.09 10.74 15.38
C ARG A 272 -2.38 9.75 16.51
N THR A 273 -2.98 8.61 16.18
CA THR A 273 -3.37 7.57 17.17
C THR A 273 -2.16 6.72 17.57
N ILE A 274 -1.31 6.38 16.61
CA ILE A 274 -0.12 5.54 16.86
C ILE A 274 1.13 6.41 16.80
N GLN A 275 1.76 6.62 17.95
CA GLN A 275 2.96 7.42 18.13
C GLN A 275 3.98 6.65 18.97
N THR A 276 4.58 5.61 18.37
CA THR A 276 5.67 4.84 19.01
C THR A 276 6.99 5.63 18.97
N LYS A 277 7.99 5.19 19.73
CA LYS A 277 9.30 5.85 19.80
C LYS A 277 9.97 5.92 18.43
N SER A 278 9.98 4.80 17.72
CA SER A 278 10.51 4.68 16.36
C SER A 278 9.37 4.43 15.36
N MET A 279 9.42 5.08 14.22
CA MET A 279 8.38 4.99 13.18
C MET A 279 9.04 4.92 11.80
N LEU A 280 8.64 3.94 11.00
CA LEU A 280 9.13 3.71 9.64
C LEU A 280 7.97 3.78 8.64
N GLY A 281 8.09 4.62 7.63
CA GLY A 281 7.22 4.61 6.47
C GLY A 281 7.89 3.90 5.28
N LEU A 282 7.14 3.00 4.64
CA LEU A 282 7.56 2.32 3.42
C LEU A 282 6.73 2.82 2.24
N SER A 283 7.35 3.16 1.13
CA SER A 283 6.64 3.46 -0.11
C SER A 283 7.51 3.22 -1.34
N ALA A 284 6.89 2.80 -2.43
CA ALA A 284 7.54 2.81 -3.75
C ALA A 284 7.30 4.14 -4.50
N THR A 285 6.24 4.86 -4.13
CA THR A 285 5.77 6.10 -4.78
C THR A 285 5.41 7.14 -3.72
N PRO A 286 6.40 7.74 -3.04
CA PRO A 286 6.14 8.66 -1.94
C PRO A 286 5.49 9.98 -2.39
N ASP A 287 5.66 10.35 -3.66
CA ASP A 287 5.16 11.63 -4.17
C ASP A 287 3.67 11.52 -4.56
N ARG A 288 2.82 12.32 -3.91
CA ARG A 288 1.38 12.41 -4.15
C ARG A 288 1.05 13.55 -5.09
N ASP A 289 0.16 13.31 -6.04
CA ASP A 289 -0.28 14.34 -7.01
C ASP A 289 -1.15 15.43 -6.36
N ASP A 290 -1.73 15.19 -5.18
CA ASP A 290 -2.56 16.13 -4.42
C ASP A 290 -1.75 17.05 -3.48
N GLY A 291 -0.42 16.95 -3.47
CA GLY A 291 0.47 17.77 -2.64
C GLY A 291 0.51 17.38 -1.15
N MET A 292 -0.16 16.29 -0.74
CA MET A 292 -0.28 15.87 0.66
C MET A 292 0.89 14.99 1.15
N SER A 293 1.97 14.87 0.38
CA SER A 293 3.16 14.10 0.78
C SER A 293 3.80 14.61 2.08
N CYS A 294 3.71 15.91 2.35
CA CYS A 294 4.24 16.48 3.58
C CYS A 294 3.61 15.92 4.87
N ILE A 295 2.38 15.38 4.82
CA ILE A 295 1.69 14.89 6.01
C ILE A 295 2.48 13.75 6.65
N PHE A 296 2.79 12.71 5.88
CA PHE A 296 3.50 11.57 6.45
C PHE A 296 4.96 11.93 6.81
N GLU A 297 5.61 12.85 6.10
CA GLU A 297 6.93 13.37 6.48
C GLU A 297 6.90 14.11 7.81
N TYR A 298 5.84 14.88 8.09
CA TYR A 298 5.70 15.61 9.36
C TYR A 298 5.55 14.66 10.56
N PHE A 299 4.95 13.48 10.37
CA PHE A 299 4.77 12.50 11.43
C PHE A 299 5.89 11.47 11.53
N LEU A 300 6.37 10.95 10.40
CA LEU A 300 7.33 9.84 10.34
C LEU A 300 8.78 10.31 10.24
N GLY A 301 9.00 11.48 9.65
CA GLY A 301 10.31 12.02 9.33
C GLY A 301 10.57 12.10 7.83
N GLU A 302 11.67 12.75 7.45
CA GLU A 302 12.10 12.85 6.07
C GLU A 302 12.55 11.49 5.53
N ALA A 303 12.66 11.38 4.22
CA ALA A 303 13.16 10.15 3.61
C ALA A 303 14.64 9.92 3.98
N VAL A 304 14.88 8.87 4.75
CA VAL A 304 16.23 8.39 5.08
C VAL A 304 16.92 7.89 3.81
N TYR A 305 16.14 7.26 2.95
CA TYR A 305 16.58 6.85 1.63
C TYR A 305 15.45 7.01 0.60
N LYS A 306 15.72 7.72 -0.49
CA LYS A 306 14.76 7.91 -1.58
C LYS A 306 15.43 7.61 -2.90
N ASN A 307 15.18 6.43 -3.42
CA ASN A 307 15.49 6.07 -4.80
C ASN A 307 14.31 5.28 -5.36
N THR A 308 13.44 5.97 -6.06
CA THR A 308 12.25 5.37 -6.68
C THR A 308 12.53 4.86 -8.10
N GLN A 309 13.73 5.12 -8.62
CA GLN A 309 14.14 4.62 -9.93
C GLN A 309 14.57 3.16 -9.81
N ARG A 310 14.04 2.34 -10.70
CA ARG A 310 14.49 0.97 -10.85
C ARG A 310 15.86 0.93 -11.50
N ALA A 311 16.67 -0.07 -11.13
CA ALA A 311 17.90 -0.33 -11.87
C ALA A 311 17.57 -0.52 -13.36
N PRO A 312 18.36 0.06 -14.28
CA PRO A 312 18.16 -0.09 -15.70
C PRO A 312 18.09 -1.56 -16.12
N ASP A 313 17.13 -1.90 -16.96
CA ASP A 313 16.94 -3.26 -17.46
C ASP A 313 16.87 -3.21 -18.99
N LYS A 314 18.02 -3.40 -19.63
CA LYS A 314 18.17 -3.31 -21.10
C LYS A 314 17.49 -4.45 -21.85
N ASP A 315 17.21 -5.56 -21.15
CA ASP A 315 16.53 -6.71 -21.75
C ASP A 315 15.02 -6.51 -21.81
N ALA A 316 14.48 -5.58 -21.03
CA ALA A 316 13.06 -5.27 -21.01
C ALA A 316 12.61 -4.60 -22.32
N VAL A 317 11.55 -5.13 -22.91
CA VAL A 317 10.99 -4.62 -24.16
C VAL A 317 9.60 -4.05 -23.93
N VAL A 318 9.38 -2.84 -24.43
CA VAL A 318 8.05 -2.19 -24.49
C VAL A 318 7.53 -2.22 -25.92
N LYS A 319 6.49 -2.99 -26.19
CA LYS A 319 5.74 -2.90 -27.45
C LYS A 319 4.66 -1.83 -27.32
N ALA A 320 4.94 -0.67 -27.88
CA ALA A 320 4.06 0.49 -27.90
C ALA A 320 3.12 0.41 -29.11
N ILE A 321 1.89 -0.05 -28.89
CA ILE A 321 0.91 -0.33 -29.94
C ILE A 321 -0.01 0.86 -30.11
N TRP A 322 0.06 1.52 -31.26
CA TRP A 322 -0.76 2.66 -31.59
C TRP A 322 -2.10 2.20 -32.19
N PHE A 323 -3.19 2.70 -31.63
CA PHE A 323 -4.52 2.42 -32.14
C PHE A 323 -5.23 3.72 -32.50
N HIS A 324 -5.87 3.70 -33.67
CA HIS A 324 -6.71 4.77 -34.19
C HIS A 324 -7.89 4.18 -34.94
N SER A 325 -9.03 4.81 -34.84
CA SER A 325 -10.22 4.53 -35.63
C SER A 325 -11.01 5.83 -35.82
N ASP A 326 -11.55 6.01 -37.01
CA ASP A 326 -12.47 7.13 -37.35
C ASP A 326 -13.92 6.81 -36.99
N ASP A 327 -14.22 5.61 -36.48
CA ASP A 327 -15.51 5.21 -35.98
C ASP A 327 -15.98 6.18 -34.89
N PRO A 328 -17.18 6.79 -34.99
CA PRO A 328 -17.65 7.75 -34.00
C PRO A 328 -17.69 7.22 -32.57
N ILE A 329 -17.97 5.92 -32.36
CA ILE A 329 -17.98 5.29 -31.03
C ILE A 329 -16.63 5.42 -30.35
N TYR A 330 -15.55 5.31 -31.13
CA TYR A 330 -14.19 5.42 -30.63
C TYR A 330 -13.65 6.86 -30.69
N ALA A 331 -13.88 7.57 -31.80
CA ALA A 331 -13.25 8.86 -32.09
C ALA A 331 -13.84 10.01 -31.27
N GLU A 332 -15.13 9.94 -30.92
CA GLU A 332 -15.81 11.01 -30.19
C GLU A 332 -15.27 11.15 -28.76
N VAL A 333 -14.91 12.39 -28.40
CA VAL A 333 -14.45 12.74 -27.07
C VAL A 333 -15.62 13.32 -26.28
N PRO A 334 -16.21 12.57 -25.33
CA PRO A 334 -17.32 13.08 -24.53
C PRO A 334 -16.87 14.25 -23.66
N VAL A 335 -17.65 15.34 -23.70
CA VAL A 335 -17.39 16.55 -22.92
C VAL A 335 -18.56 16.87 -22.00
N ASN A 336 -18.29 17.46 -20.84
CA ASN A 336 -19.32 17.99 -19.96
C ASN A 336 -19.81 19.38 -20.43
N TYR A 337 -20.78 19.94 -19.71
CA TYR A 337 -21.36 21.27 -20.03
C TYR A 337 -20.34 22.44 -19.99
N ARG A 338 -19.12 22.19 -19.47
CA ARG A 338 -17.99 23.15 -19.44
C ARG A 338 -16.97 22.91 -20.55
N GLY A 339 -17.21 21.96 -21.45
CA GLY A 339 -16.27 21.58 -22.50
C GLY A 339 -15.08 20.72 -22.00
N GLU A 340 -15.12 20.24 -20.76
CA GLU A 340 -14.05 19.38 -20.20
C GLU A 340 -14.31 17.92 -20.56
N THR A 341 -13.28 17.18 -20.95
CA THR A 341 -13.38 15.74 -21.29
C THR A 341 -13.90 14.92 -20.12
N VAL A 342 -14.98 14.17 -20.34
CA VAL A 342 -15.50 13.18 -19.38
C VAL A 342 -14.68 11.90 -19.51
N THR A 343 -13.58 11.85 -18.76
CA THR A 343 -12.55 10.77 -18.85
C THR A 343 -13.15 9.37 -18.62
N ALA A 344 -14.13 9.23 -17.72
CA ALA A 344 -14.74 7.94 -17.40
C ALA A 344 -15.53 7.38 -18.58
N THR A 345 -16.30 8.24 -19.28
CA THR A 345 -17.07 7.87 -20.47
C THR A 345 -16.14 7.56 -21.64
N LEU A 346 -15.13 8.39 -21.88
CA LEU A 346 -14.13 8.11 -22.92
C LEU A 346 -13.42 6.77 -22.66
N LEU A 347 -13.09 6.47 -21.40
CA LEU A 347 -12.47 5.20 -21.06
C LEU A 347 -13.40 4.01 -21.31
N ASN A 348 -14.72 4.16 -21.07
CA ASN A 348 -15.71 3.14 -21.43
C ASN A 348 -15.75 2.91 -22.94
N ASN A 349 -15.77 4.01 -23.73
CA ASN A 349 -15.79 3.92 -25.19
C ASN A 349 -14.57 3.15 -25.71
N VAL A 350 -13.35 3.54 -25.31
CA VAL A 350 -12.14 2.86 -25.81
C VAL A 350 -12.00 1.42 -25.30
N SER A 351 -12.40 1.12 -24.05
CA SER A 351 -12.31 -0.24 -23.51
C SER A 351 -13.38 -1.20 -24.06
N GLY A 352 -14.56 -0.65 -24.42
CA GLY A 352 -15.64 -1.42 -25.04
C GLY A 352 -15.53 -1.54 -26.57
N PHE A 353 -14.59 -0.85 -27.21
CA PHE A 353 -14.48 -0.84 -28.66
C PHE A 353 -13.87 -2.14 -29.19
N GLU A 354 -14.69 -2.97 -29.79
CA GLU A 354 -14.33 -4.33 -30.21
C GLU A 354 -13.14 -4.38 -31.17
N PRO A 355 -13.04 -3.56 -32.24
CA PRO A 355 -11.89 -3.60 -33.16
C PRO A 355 -10.55 -3.34 -32.44
N ARG A 356 -10.55 -2.49 -31.41
CA ARG A 356 -9.39 -2.25 -30.56
C ARG A 356 -9.02 -3.48 -29.72
N ASN A 357 -10.03 -4.11 -29.13
CA ASN A 357 -9.82 -5.30 -28.31
C ASN A 357 -9.32 -6.49 -29.14
N ARG A 358 -9.83 -6.65 -30.37
CA ARG A 358 -9.32 -7.65 -31.33
C ARG A 358 -7.84 -7.38 -31.68
N LYS A 359 -7.47 -6.13 -31.97
CA LYS A 359 -6.08 -5.77 -32.24
C LYS A 359 -5.15 -6.12 -31.08
N ILE A 360 -5.61 -5.91 -29.84
CA ILE A 360 -4.83 -6.30 -28.65
C ILE A 360 -4.67 -7.82 -28.59
N LEU A 361 -5.74 -8.57 -28.82
CA LEU A 361 -5.71 -10.03 -28.84
C LEU A 361 -4.75 -10.57 -29.91
N ASP A 362 -4.78 -10.00 -31.14
CA ASP A 362 -3.88 -10.37 -32.22
C ASP A 362 -2.41 -10.20 -31.82
N VAL A 363 -2.08 -9.10 -31.14
CA VAL A 363 -0.70 -8.89 -30.64
C VAL A 363 -0.35 -9.84 -29.52
N MET A 364 -1.32 -10.29 -28.74
CA MET A 364 -1.10 -11.24 -27.64
C MET A 364 -0.86 -12.67 -28.14
N GLU A 365 -1.25 -13.00 -29.37
CA GLU A 365 -1.16 -14.36 -29.92
C GLU A 365 0.24 -14.96 -29.80
N GLU A 366 1.29 -14.21 -30.15
CA GLU A 366 2.67 -14.67 -30.05
C GLU A 366 3.08 -15.05 -28.62
N TYR A 367 2.54 -14.33 -27.62
CA TYR A 367 2.82 -14.58 -26.20
C TYR A 367 2.02 -15.75 -25.64
N ILE A 368 0.78 -15.93 -26.13
CA ILE A 368 -0.08 -17.06 -25.73
C ILE A 368 0.50 -18.37 -26.22
N ARG A 369 1.12 -18.37 -27.40
CA ARG A 369 1.75 -19.55 -28.00
C ARG A 369 3.10 -19.92 -27.40
N ASP A 370 3.75 -19.02 -26.66
CA ASP A 370 5.02 -19.28 -25.98
C ASP A 370 4.78 -19.85 -24.57
N PRO A 371 5.14 -21.13 -24.32
CA PRO A 371 4.90 -21.78 -23.03
C PRO A 371 5.72 -21.17 -21.87
N ASN A 372 6.74 -20.36 -22.16
CA ASN A 372 7.54 -19.67 -21.15
C ASN A 372 6.96 -18.31 -20.76
N ARG A 373 5.86 -17.87 -21.40
CA ARG A 373 5.19 -16.62 -21.10
C ARG A 373 4.12 -16.78 -20.05
N PHE A 374 4.23 -16.01 -18.99
CA PHE A 374 3.22 -15.83 -17.97
C PHE A 374 2.73 -14.38 -18.04
N ILE A 375 1.46 -14.24 -18.39
CA ILE A 375 0.90 -12.97 -18.87
C ILE A 375 -0.01 -12.35 -17.81
N LEU A 376 0.18 -11.07 -17.52
CA LEU A 376 -0.70 -10.25 -16.71
C LEU A 376 -1.41 -9.22 -17.59
N VAL A 377 -2.71 -9.35 -17.76
CA VAL A 377 -3.54 -8.44 -18.54
C VAL A 377 -4.29 -7.50 -17.60
N ILE A 378 -4.12 -6.19 -17.76
CA ILE A 378 -4.67 -5.22 -16.82
C ILE A 378 -5.62 -4.25 -17.51
N SER A 379 -6.81 -4.10 -16.91
CA SER A 379 -7.80 -3.10 -17.31
C SER A 379 -8.40 -2.35 -16.12
N ASP A 380 -8.90 -1.14 -16.35
CA ASP A 380 -9.75 -0.40 -15.42
C ASP A 380 -11.23 -0.81 -15.52
N ARG A 381 -11.59 -1.70 -16.45
CA ARG A 381 -12.96 -2.14 -16.73
C ARG A 381 -13.06 -3.65 -16.70
N ILE A 382 -13.90 -4.16 -15.80
CA ILE A 382 -14.18 -5.60 -15.68
C ILE A 382 -14.83 -6.11 -16.97
N SER A 383 -15.75 -5.36 -17.57
CA SER A 383 -16.38 -5.73 -18.84
C SER A 383 -15.39 -5.97 -19.99
N GLN A 384 -14.27 -5.23 -20.02
CA GLN A 384 -13.21 -5.48 -20.98
C GLN A 384 -12.48 -6.81 -20.67
N LEU A 385 -12.24 -7.12 -19.39
CA LEU A 385 -11.64 -8.39 -18.98
C LEU A 385 -12.54 -9.58 -19.34
N GLU A 386 -13.86 -9.45 -19.13
CA GLU A 386 -14.86 -10.46 -19.48
C GLU A 386 -14.91 -10.71 -21.01
N TRP A 387 -14.81 -9.66 -21.80
CA TRP A 387 -14.71 -9.79 -23.26
C TRP A 387 -13.44 -10.58 -23.66
N PHE A 388 -12.30 -10.25 -23.04
CA PHE A 388 -11.04 -10.98 -23.28
C PHE A 388 -11.09 -12.42 -22.84
N GLU A 389 -11.70 -12.73 -21.70
CA GLU A 389 -11.88 -14.12 -21.26
C GLU A 389 -12.68 -14.91 -22.31
N THR A 390 -13.80 -14.34 -22.76
CA THR A 390 -14.66 -14.98 -23.76
C THR A 390 -13.93 -15.23 -25.08
N ALA A 391 -13.19 -14.23 -25.56
CA ALA A 391 -12.43 -14.31 -26.79
C ALA A 391 -11.25 -15.30 -26.70
N LEU A 392 -10.54 -15.31 -25.56
CA LEU A 392 -9.44 -16.24 -25.29
C LEU A 392 -9.92 -17.68 -25.22
N LYS A 393 -11.02 -17.95 -24.51
CA LYS A 393 -11.61 -19.30 -24.41
C LYS A 393 -12.11 -19.83 -25.76
N ALA A 394 -12.62 -18.94 -26.63
CA ALA A 394 -13.04 -19.30 -27.97
C ALA A 394 -11.85 -19.61 -28.89
N ALA A 395 -10.79 -18.83 -28.82
CA ALA A 395 -9.62 -18.97 -29.69
C ALA A 395 -8.61 -20.04 -29.19
N TYR A 396 -8.48 -20.19 -27.88
CA TYR A 396 -7.48 -21.04 -27.20
C TYR A 396 -8.14 -21.83 -26.05
N PRO A 397 -8.98 -22.83 -26.30
CA PRO A 397 -9.76 -23.54 -25.28
C PRO A 397 -8.91 -24.19 -24.18
N GLU A 398 -7.71 -24.64 -24.52
CA GLU A 398 -6.77 -25.31 -23.60
C GLU A 398 -5.93 -24.32 -22.76
N TYR A 399 -6.03 -23.01 -23.04
CA TYR A 399 -5.21 -22.02 -22.35
C TYR A 399 -5.81 -21.63 -21.01
N VAL A 400 -5.02 -21.77 -19.94
CA VAL A 400 -5.51 -21.56 -18.58
C VAL A 400 -5.52 -20.08 -18.23
N VAL A 401 -6.72 -19.51 -18.15
CA VAL A 401 -6.99 -18.10 -17.82
C VAL A 401 -7.68 -18.01 -16.47
N GLY A 402 -7.25 -17.07 -15.63
CA GLY A 402 -7.87 -16.80 -14.34
C GLY A 402 -8.02 -15.31 -14.06
N TYR A 403 -8.93 -14.97 -13.14
CA TYR A 403 -9.13 -13.61 -12.67
C TYR A 403 -8.31 -13.29 -11.44
N TYR A 404 -7.86 -12.02 -11.38
CA TYR A 404 -7.28 -11.42 -10.20
C TYR A 404 -7.92 -10.04 -9.97
N ILE A 405 -9.17 -10.03 -9.49
CA ILE A 405 -10.00 -8.83 -9.33
C ILE A 405 -10.53 -8.72 -7.90
N GLY A 406 -10.95 -7.50 -7.51
CA GLY A 406 -11.53 -7.27 -6.18
C GLY A 406 -12.80 -8.07 -5.93
N GLY A 407 -13.06 -8.42 -4.65
CA GLY A 407 -14.23 -9.18 -4.22
C GLY A 407 -14.09 -10.70 -4.32
N MET A 408 -13.00 -11.21 -4.89
CA MET A 408 -12.70 -12.66 -4.90
C MET A 408 -12.12 -13.11 -3.55
N LYS A 409 -12.37 -14.35 -3.17
CA LYS A 409 -11.75 -14.95 -1.98
C LYS A 409 -10.24 -15.11 -2.20
N GLN A 410 -9.45 -14.89 -1.14
CA GLN A 410 -7.98 -14.98 -1.23
C GLN A 410 -7.51 -16.35 -1.75
N THR A 411 -8.13 -17.43 -1.29
CA THR A 411 -7.81 -18.79 -1.75
C THR A 411 -7.94 -18.98 -3.27
N VAL A 412 -8.95 -18.35 -3.89
CA VAL A 412 -9.17 -18.39 -5.34
C VAL A 412 -8.12 -17.53 -6.07
N LEU A 413 -7.77 -16.35 -5.50
CA LEU A 413 -6.72 -15.49 -6.05
C LEU A 413 -5.36 -16.21 -6.05
N ASP A 414 -5.03 -16.91 -4.96
CA ASP A 414 -3.78 -17.65 -4.81
C ASP A 414 -3.75 -18.85 -5.78
N GLU A 415 -4.85 -19.58 -5.90
CA GLU A 415 -4.99 -20.69 -6.83
C GLU A 415 -4.83 -20.24 -8.30
N ASN A 416 -5.47 -19.13 -8.69
CA ASN A 416 -5.32 -18.55 -10.02
C ASN A 416 -3.88 -18.09 -10.27
N ALA A 417 -3.25 -17.43 -9.28
CA ALA A 417 -1.86 -17.00 -9.36
C ALA A 417 -0.88 -18.15 -9.56
N GLU A 418 -1.16 -19.31 -8.98
CA GLU A 418 -0.34 -20.52 -9.11
C GLU A 418 -0.56 -21.24 -10.43
N LYS A 419 -1.83 -21.51 -10.81
CA LYS A 419 -2.18 -22.40 -11.91
C LYS A 419 -2.27 -21.72 -13.26
N CYS A 420 -2.69 -20.43 -13.32
CA CYS A 420 -2.97 -19.79 -14.60
C CYS A 420 -1.70 -19.26 -15.29
N GLN A 421 -1.68 -19.40 -16.61
CA GLN A 421 -0.65 -18.80 -17.48
C GLN A 421 -0.98 -17.35 -17.81
N LEU A 422 -2.27 -16.99 -17.81
CA LEU A 422 -2.76 -15.63 -18.02
C LEU A 422 -3.69 -15.21 -16.89
N LEU A 423 -3.40 -14.07 -16.30
CA LEU A 423 -4.22 -13.45 -15.27
C LEU A 423 -4.87 -12.17 -15.81
N LEU A 424 -6.19 -12.12 -15.73
CA LEU A 424 -7.02 -10.95 -16.02
C LEU A 424 -7.23 -10.15 -14.73
N ALA A 425 -6.67 -8.96 -14.63
CA ALA A 425 -6.61 -8.21 -13.39
C ALA A 425 -7.07 -6.76 -13.53
N THR A 426 -7.51 -6.17 -12.43
CA THR A 426 -7.71 -4.71 -12.36
C THR A 426 -6.45 -4.01 -11.87
N TYR A 427 -6.24 -2.75 -12.32
CA TYR A 427 -5.09 -1.95 -11.86
C TYR A 427 -5.03 -1.84 -10.34
N GLN A 428 -6.16 -1.73 -9.66
CA GLN A 428 -6.23 -1.62 -8.21
C GLN A 428 -5.65 -2.86 -7.52
N MET A 429 -5.97 -4.06 -8.00
CA MET A 429 -5.46 -5.31 -7.42
C MET A 429 -3.98 -5.53 -7.71
N VAL A 430 -3.50 -5.05 -8.85
CA VAL A 430 -2.09 -5.21 -9.25
C VAL A 430 -1.19 -4.15 -8.61
N ALA A 431 -1.67 -2.92 -8.44
CA ALA A 431 -0.87 -1.84 -7.86
C ALA A 431 -0.39 -2.19 -6.45
N GLU A 432 -1.20 -2.88 -5.65
CA GLU A 432 -0.98 -3.06 -4.24
C GLU A 432 -0.91 -4.56 -3.86
N GLY A 433 0.26 -5.01 -3.37
CA GLY A 433 0.45 -6.35 -2.76
C GLY A 433 0.41 -7.59 -3.66
N PHE A 434 0.15 -7.43 -4.95
CA PHE A 434 0.18 -8.53 -5.90
C PHE A 434 1.59 -9.11 -6.06
N SER A 435 1.80 -10.38 -5.76
CA SER A 435 3.12 -11.03 -5.77
C SER A 435 3.11 -12.38 -6.46
N VAL A 436 3.20 -12.38 -7.78
CA VAL A 436 3.36 -13.60 -8.60
C VAL A 436 4.74 -13.55 -9.27
N LYS A 437 5.67 -14.40 -8.83
CA LYS A 437 7.08 -14.36 -9.27
C LYS A 437 7.26 -14.71 -10.74
N LYS A 438 6.49 -15.65 -11.25
CA LYS A 438 6.62 -16.20 -12.61
C LYS A 438 6.22 -15.24 -13.74
N LEU A 439 5.55 -14.11 -13.44
CA LEU A 439 5.10 -13.16 -14.45
C LEU A 439 6.27 -12.48 -15.15
N ASN A 440 6.24 -12.49 -16.47
CA ASN A 440 7.27 -11.89 -17.32
C ASN A 440 6.70 -11.06 -18.49
N THR A 441 5.39 -11.02 -18.65
CA THR A 441 4.70 -10.24 -19.68
C THR A 441 3.51 -9.51 -19.06
N ILE A 442 3.36 -8.21 -19.38
CA ILE A 442 2.23 -7.39 -18.93
C ILE A 442 1.57 -6.69 -20.11
N VAL A 443 0.24 -6.67 -20.13
CA VAL A 443 -0.57 -5.97 -21.13
C VAL A 443 -1.36 -4.86 -20.45
N LEU A 444 -1.05 -3.62 -20.78
CA LEU A 444 -1.70 -2.41 -20.25
C LEU A 444 -2.83 -2.00 -21.20
N MET A 445 -4.04 -2.55 -20.99
CA MET A 445 -5.17 -2.36 -21.92
C MET A 445 -5.81 -1.00 -21.82
N THR A 446 -5.80 -0.35 -20.65
CA THR A 446 -6.38 0.99 -20.46
C THR A 446 -5.30 2.04 -20.22
N PRO A 447 -5.49 3.28 -20.75
CA PRO A 447 -4.44 4.30 -20.74
C PRO A 447 -4.29 4.97 -19.37
N ARG A 448 -3.42 4.46 -18.52
CA ARG A 448 -3.01 5.07 -17.25
C ARG A 448 -1.85 6.05 -17.45
N LYS A 449 -1.69 7.00 -16.51
CA LYS A 449 -0.57 7.96 -16.48
C LYS A 449 0.67 7.31 -15.85
N LYS A 450 0.51 6.66 -14.70
CA LYS A 450 1.57 6.01 -13.92
C LYS A 450 1.41 4.50 -14.01
N VAL A 451 2.44 3.80 -14.40
CA VAL A 451 2.44 2.34 -14.58
C VAL A 451 3.63 1.64 -13.89
N GLU A 452 4.43 2.40 -13.15
CA GLU A 452 5.68 1.96 -12.52
C GLU A 452 5.44 0.77 -11.58
N GLN A 453 4.40 0.84 -10.75
CA GLN A 453 4.05 -0.23 -9.83
C GLN A 453 3.53 -1.47 -10.56
N ALA A 454 2.65 -1.28 -11.55
CA ALA A 454 2.07 -2.38 -12.31
C ALA A 454 3.14 -3.09 -13.15
N SER A 455 3.94 -2.34 -13.92
CA SER A 455 5.04 -2.92 -14.71
C SER A 455 6.12 -3.56 -13.84
N GLY A 456 6.33 -3.05 -12.62
CA GLY A 456 7.25 -3.65 -11.65
C GLY A 456 6.95 -5.11 -11.29
N ARG A 457 5.74 -5.61 -11.57
CA ARG A 457 5.32 -6.98 -11.24
C ARG A 457 5.97 -8.06 -12.10
N ILE A 458 6.41 -7.73 -13.31
CA ILE A 458 7.08 -8.68 -14.22
C ILE A 458 8.61 -8.72 -14.07
N PHE A 459 9.16 -8.01 -13.08
CA PHE A 459 10.59 -7.93 -12.84
C PHE A 459 11.00 -8.57 -11.51
N ARG A 460 10.30 -9.60 -11.05
CA ARG A 460 10.58 -10.24 -9.77
C ARG A 460 11.63 -11.33 -9.84
N GLU A 461 11.80 -11.94 -11.02
CA GLU A 461 12.92 -12.83 -11.27
C GLU A 461 14.21 -12.05 -11.45
N ARG A 462 15.30 -12.55 -10.89
CA ARG A 462 16.62 -11.97 -11.08
C ARG A 462 17.03 -12.07 -12.56
N ILE A 463 17.76 -11.09 -13.05
CA ILE A 463 18.19 -11.04 -14.46
C ILE A 463 18.83 -12.37 -14.91
N ASN A 464 19.70 -12.94 -14.07
CA ASN A 464 20.41 -14.19 -14.37
C ASN A 464 19.54 -15.47 -14.27
N GLU A 465 18.35 -15.38 -13.72
CA GLU A 465 17.43 -16.51 -13.54
C GLU A 465 16.30 -16.51 -14.58
N ARG A 466 16.16 -15.43 -15.35
CA ARG A 466 15.09 -15.25 -16.35
C ARG A 466 15.27 -16.18 -17.53
N LYS A 467 14.21 -16.89 -17.89
CA LYS A 467 14.15 -17.69 -19.12
C LYS A 467 13.85 -16.84 -20.35
N VAL A 468 13.08 -15.77 -20.16
CA VAL A 468 12.66 -14.86 -21.24
C VAL A 468 12.72 -13.41 -20.77
N ALA A 469 13.00 -12.49 -21.68
CA ALA A 469 13.03 -11.07 -21.41
C ALA A 469 11.64 -10.55 -20.97
N PRO A 470 11.55 -9.64 -19.99
CA PRO A 470 10.27 -9.03 -19.60
C PRO A 470 9.70 -8.16 -20.73
N HIS A 471 8.41 -8.34 -21.04
CA HIS A 471 7.74 -7.57 -22.09
C HIS A 471 6.56 -6.77 -21.50
N ILE A 472 6.47 -5.50 -21.90
CA ILE A 472 5.36 -4.60 -21.62
C ILE A 472 4.63 -4.30 -22.92
N ILE A 473 3.38 -4.70 -23.05
CA ILE A 473 2.52 -4.37 -24.18
C ILE A 473 1.68 -3.18 -23.74
N ASP A 474 1.94 -2.00 -24.32
CA ASP A 474 1.31 -0.74 -23.94
C ASP A 474 0.46 -0.20 -25.09
N ILE A 475 -0.84 -0.06 -24.87
CA ILE A 475 -1.80 0.38 -25.88
C ILE A 475 -1.93 1.90 -25.82
N ILE A 476 -1.71 2.55 -26.98
CA ILE A 476 -1.71 4.00 -27.10
C ILE A 476 -2.86 4.43 -28.00
N ASP A 477 -3.91 4.94 -27.39
CA ASP A 477 -5.07 5.48 -28.10
C ASP A 477 -4.77 6.87 -28.67
N SER A 478 -5.34 7.17 -29.85
CA SER A 478 -5.08 8.39 -30.61
C SER A 478 -5.62 9.69 -30.01
N HIS A 479 -6.44 9.61 -28.94
CA HIS A 479 -6.99 10.78 -28.23
C HIS A 479 -5.89 11.60 -27.55
N ASP A 480 -5.96 12.92 -27.59
CA ASP A 480 -4.90 13.80 -27.07
C ASP A 480 -4.64 13.63 -25.57
N CYS A 481 -5.70 13.39 -24.78
CA CYS A 481 -5.54 13.09 -23.35
C CYS A 481 -4.78 11.78 -23.10
N HIS A 482 -4.96 10.76 -23.95
CA HIS A 482 -4.26 9.48 -23.88
C HIS A 482 -2.81 9.59 -24.39
N LYS A 483 -2.56 10.36 -25.43
CA LYS A 483 -1.19 10.69 -25.89
C LYS A 483 -0.38 11.42 -24.81
N ARG A 484 -1.00 12.37 -24.08
CA ARG A 484 -0.33 13.02 -22.94
C ARG A 484 0.04 12.02 -21.84
N ARG A 485 -0.84 11.06 -21.53
CA ARG A 485 -0.51 9.98 -20.58
C ARG A 485 0.62 9.08 -21.08
N TRP A 486 0.63 8.76 -22.38
CA TRP A 486 1.74 8.04 -23.01
C TRP A 486 3.06 8.77 -22.86
N THR A 487 3.11 10.08 -23.05
CA THR A 487 4.35 10.87 -22.90
C THR A 487 4.98 10.66 -21.51
N VAL A 488 4.17 10.57 -20.46
CA VAL A 488 4.66 10.29 -19.10
C VAL A 488 5.20 8.87 -18.98
N ARG A 489 4.47 7.86 -19.50
CA ARG A 489 4.93 6.47 -19.50
C ARG A 489 6.20 6.28 -20.32
N GLN A 490 6.25 6.91 -21.50
CA GLN A 490 7.43 6.85 -22.37
C GLN A 490 8.68 7.42 -21.68
N LYS A 491 8.53 8.50 -20.90
CA LYS A 491 9.63 9.04 -20.09
C LYS A 491 10.11 7.99 -19.09
N PHE A 492 9.21 7.38 -18.33
CA PHE A 492 9.53 6.32 -17.39
C PHE A 492 10.28 5.14 -18.06
N TYR A 493 9.80 4.67 -19.23
CA TYR A 493 10.47 3.59 -19.96
C TYR A 493 11.88 3.97 -20.43
N LYS A 494 12.07 5.21 -20.88
CA LYS A 494 13.39 5.72 -21.28
C LYS A 494 14.33 5.85 -20.09
N ASP A 495 13.84 6.41 -18.98
CA ASP A 495 14.62 6.57 -17.75
C ASP A 495 15.04 5.19 -17.19
N SER A 496 14.21 4.17 -17.38
CA SER A 496 14.49 2.76 -17.02
C SER A 496 15.33 2.01 -18.06
N GLN A 497 15.74 2.65 -19.17
CA GLN A 497 16.51 2.08 -20.28
C GLN A 497 15.83 0.87 -20.95
N TYR A 498 14.49 0.81 -20.97
CA TYR A 498 13.75 -0.23 -21.68
C TYR A 498 13.81 0.01 -23.20
N THR A 499 13.89 -1.06 -23.97
CA THR A 499 13.82 -1.00 -25.43
C THR A 499 12.38 -0.75 -25.89
N ILE A 500 12.11 0.40 -26.53
CA ILE A 500 10.76 0.76 -27.00
C ILE A 500 10.63 0.44 -28.49
N GLN A 501 9.71 -0.46 -28.81
CA GLN A 501 9.32 -0.82 -30.18
C GLN A 501 7.94 -0.24 -30.47
N HIS A 502 7.83 0.57 -31.51
CA HIS A 502 6.54 1.14 -31.93
C HIS A 502 5.89 0.29 -33.00
N ILE A 503 4.63 -0.07 -32.81
CA ILE A 503 3.79 -0.81 -33.75
C ILE A 503 2.67 0.13 -34.18
N ASP A 504 2.43 0.21 -35.51
CA ASP A 504 1.39 1.05 -36.14
C ASP A 504 1.45 2.54 -35.73
N ARG A 505 2.66 3.06 -35.47
CA ARG A 505 2.83 4.47 -35.12
C ARG A 505 2.43 5.37 -36.28
N PRO A 506 1.50 6.32 -36.10
CA PRO A 506 1.15 7.27 -37.13
C PRO A 506 2.38 8.10 -37.53
N LYS A 507 2.63 8.25 -38.84
CA LYS A 507 3.69 9.12 -39.32
C LYS A 507 3.43 10.55 -38.81
N PRO A 508 4.45 11.28 -38.34
CA PRO A 508 4.27 12.67 -37.99
C PRO A 508 3.70 13.40 -39.22
N LYS A 509 2.59 14.12 -39.03
CA LYS A 509 2.14 15.04 -40.07
C LYS A 509 3.32 15.95 -40.36
N LYS A 510 3.84 15.95 -41.61
CA LYS A 510 4.80 16.96 -42.04
C LYS A 510 4.16 18.29 -41.71
N GLU A 511 4.77 19.08 -40.84
CA GLU A 511 4.44 20.50 -40.75
C GLU A 511 4.56 21.02 -42.17
N LEU A 512 3.44 21.49 -42.73
CA LEU A 512 3.46 22.27 -43.95
C LEU A 512 4.39 23.45 -43.65
N SER A 513 5.56 23.43 -44.24
CA SER A 513 6.48 24.55 -44.16
C SER A 513 5.68 25.78 -44.59
N MET A 514 5.52 26.72 -43.68
CA MET A 514 5.04 28.05 -43.98
C MET A 514 6.12 28.83 -44.74
N ASP A 515 6.51 28.32 -45.91
CA ASP A 515 7.29 29.02 -46.91
C ASP A 515 6.40 29.24 -48.12
N GLN A 516 5.30 29.95 -47.95
CA GLN A 516 4.72 30.74 -48.98
C GLN A 516 4.79 32.19 -48.55
N PRO A 517 5.48 33.09 -49.30
CA PRO A 517 5.53 34.50 -48.96
C PRO A 517 4.12 35.07 -49.13
N LEU A 518 3.47 35.42 -48.02
CA LEU A 518 2.40 36.40 -47.99
C LEU A 518 2.99 37.74 -48.50
N PHE A 519 2.36 38.28 -49.47
CA PHE A 519 2.45 39.64 -50.06
C PHE A 519 2.94 39.68 -51.52
N ASN A 520 1.95 39.60 -52.38
CA ASN A 520 1.89 40.38 -53.58
C ASN A 520 0.52 41.04 -53.73
N PHE A 521 0.23 42.00 -52.88
CA PHE A 521 -0.82 42.99 -53.11
C PHE A 521 -0.21 44.36 -52.88
N MET A 522 0.30 44.94 -53.95
CA MET A 522 0.32 46.36 -54.25
C MET A 522 1.11 46.59 -55.54
N LYS A 523 0.38 46.69 -56.64
CA LYS A 523 0.67 47.58 -57.76
C LYS A 523 -0.49 47.48 -58.77
N LYS A 524 -1.49 48.29 -58.64
CA LYS A 524 -1.96 49.32 -59.60
C LYS A 524 -3.20 50.02 -59.04
#